data_5aaf745fc6571b0bf26f62f5b50beb38
#
_entry.id   5aaf745fc6571b0bf26f62f5b50beb38
#
_cell.length_a   1.000
_cell.length_b   1.000
_cell.length_c   1.000
_cell.angle_alpha   90.00
_cell.angle_beta   90.00
_cell.angle_gamma   90.00
#
_symmetry.space_group_name_H-M   'P 1'
#
loop_
_entity.id
_entity.type
_entity.pdbx_description
1 polymer ?
#
loop_
_entity_poly.entity_id
_entity_poly.type
_entity_poly.pdbx_seq_one_letter_code
_entity_poly.pdbx_strand_id
1 'polypeptide(L)'
;MTLNRRNFLRTTLSGAAVAAVSTGALASCAGKASSPETCPETKSCCNSKAKLNLSFQEGTPPGESLNEKFDYMEKMGIVGFEPGGRGLKDRVGEIKQALNGRNIKVSAICAGFEGFILSTDPAIRKQCMDTMKEIITAAGELGSTGVIIVPAFNGQVPALPHNQETRDFLCEQFNEMGNHAAQNGTTVIFEPLNRKECFYMRQVADAASVCRDINNPGVRCMGDFWHMTWEETSDMGAFLSAGDYLQHVHVASRKRRSMPGEDGDADNYVNGFKGLKMLGYDKYVSFECGCQGDRNTVLPAAVELLRKQWEEA
;
A
#
# COMPACT_ATOMS: atom_id res chain seq x y z
N MET A 1 40.71 -13.03 -9.59
CA MET A 1 41.16 -12.17 -8.46
C MET A 1 39.90 -11.67 -7.74
N THR A 2 39.58 -12.28 -6.63
CA THR A 2 38.43 -11.94 -5.79
C THR A 2 38.78 -10.70 -4.95
N LEU A 3 38.08 -9.58 -5.19
CA LEU A 3 38.22 -8.35 -4.42
C LEU A 3 37.57 -8.55 -3.03
N ASN A 4 38.40 -8.65 -1.99
CA ASN A 4 37.96 -8.75 -0.60
C ASN A 4 37.77 -7.33 -0.02
N ARG A 5 36.70 -7.10 0.78
CA ARG A 5 36.34 -5.82 1.43
C ARG A 5 37.51 -5.14 2.18
N ARG A 6 38.47 -5.90 2.68
CA ARG A 6 39.68 -5.37 3.36
C ARG A 6 40.66 -4.66 2.40
N ASN A 7 40.66 -4.98 1.12
CA ASN A 7 41.56 -4.36 0.14
C ASN A 7 40.98 -3.04 -0.42
N PHE A 8 39.67 -2.86 -0.41
CA PHE A 8 39.01 -1.62 -0.85
C PHE A 8 39.35 -0.44 0.08
N LEU A 9 39.39 -0.66 1.42
CA LEU A 9 39.67 0.39 2.41
C LEU A 9 41.17 0.80 2.44
N ARG A 10 42.08 0.02 1.90
CA ARG A 10 43.51 0.36 1.85
C ARG A 10 43.89 1.21 0.62
N THR A 11 43.11 1.21 -0.43
CA THR A 11 43.40 1.94 -1.67
C THR A 11 42.90 3.39 -1.68
N THR A 12 42.05 3.78 -0.73
CA THR A 12 41.48 5.12 -0.61
C THR A 12 42.25 6.05 0.33
N LEU A 13 43.31 5.57 1.01
CA LEU A 13 44.10 6.36 1.98
C LEU A 13 45.49 6.80 1.47
N SER A 14 45.81 6.60 0.20
CA SER A 14 47.14 6.91 -0.35
C SER A 14 47.18 8.01 -1.41
N GLY A 15 46.27 8.97 -1.34
CA GLY A 15 46.16 10.05 -2.34
C GLY A 15 45.97 11.43 -1.71
N ALA A 16 46.79 11.84 -0.75
CA ALA A 16 46.85 13.23 -0.32
C ALA A 16 48.34 13.64 -0.12
N ALA A 17 48.91 14.24 -1.13
CA ALA A 17 50.18 14.91 -1.00
C ALA A 17 50.20 16.26 -1.79
N VAL A 18 50.36 17.34 -1.02
CA VAL A 18 51.09 18.56 -1.31
C VAL A 18 50.62 19.45 -2.45
N ALA A 19 50.08 20.62 -2.10
CA ALA A 19 50.24 21.83 -2.87
C ALA A 19 50.62 23.01 -1.96
N ALA A 20 51.64 23.72 -2.38
CA ALA A 20 52.47 24.68 -1.67
C ALA A 20 51.78 26.02 -1.41
N VAL A 21 52.24 26.64 -0.36
CA VAL A 21 51.98 27.99 0.09
C VAL A 21 52.55 29.03 -0.94
N SER A 22 51.73 29.98 -1.33
CA SER A 22 52.22 31.28 -1.84
C SER A 22 51.50 32.42 -1.16
N THR A 23 52.30 33.25 -0.46
CA THR A 23 51.95 34.48 0.23
C THR A 23 51.54 35.58 -0.74
N GLY A 24 50.45 36.27 -0.46
CA GLY A 24 50.03 37.45 -1.22
C GLY A 24 49.02 38.30 -0.49
N ALA A 25 49.52 39.41 0.06
CA ALA A 25 48.94 40.71 0.33
C ALA A 25 47.49 40.84 0.87
N LEU A 26 47.42 41.37 2.12
CA LEU A 26 46.25 42.00 2.76
C LEU A 26 45.77 43.23 1.97
N ALA A 27 44.51 43.23 1.56
CA ALA A 27 43.79 44.46 1.25
C ALA A 27 42.50 44.48 2.09
N SER A 28 42.45 45.41 3.02
CA SER A 28 41.30 45.75 3.85
C SER A 28 40.21 46.40 2.99
N CYS A 29 39.02 45.79 2.97
CA CYS A 29 37.80 46.47 2.56
C CYS A 29 36.74 46.24 3.64
N ALA A 30 36.46 47.32 4.41
CA ALA A 30 35.31 47.41 5.27
C ALA A 30 34.03 47.42 4.41
N GLY A 31 33.30 46.34 4.41
CA GLY A 31 31.99 46.18 3.79
C GLY A 31 30.92 46.02 4.85
N LYS A 32 29.89 46.85 4.77
CA LYS A 32 28.73 46.99 5.63
C LYS A 32 28.10 45.64 5.99
N ALA A 33 27.75 45.48 7.26
CA ALA A 33 26.87 44.41 7.74
C ALA A 33 25.53 44.45 7.00
N SER A 34 25.26 43.47 6.15
CA SER A 34 23.93 43.18 5.62
C SER A 34 23.14 42.40 6.67
N SER A 35 21.95 42.87 6.98
CA SER A 35 20.95 42.19 7.78
C SER A 35 20.73 40.73 7.32
N PRO A 36 20.36 39.80 8.24
CA PRO A 36 20.08 38.45 7.87
C PRO A 36 18.89 38.41 6.88
N GLU A 37 19.15 37.97 5.68
CA GLU A 37 18.09 37.61 4.73
C GLU A 37 17.22 36.52 5.39
N THR A 38 15.96 36.86 5.62
CA THR A 38 14.94 35.91 6.01
C THR A 38 14.90 34.79 4.93
N CYS A 39 15.19 33.57 5.34
CA CYS A 39 14.99 32.38 4.53
C CYS A 39 13.59 32.45 3.93
N PRO A 40 13.41 32.35 2.62
CA PRO A 40 12.07 32.35 2.03
C PRO A 40 11.29 31.18 2.64
N GLU A 41 10.12 31.47 3.19
CA GLU A 41 9.17 30.44 3.62
C GLU A 41 9.09 29.37 2.54
N THR A 42 9.51 28.18 2.90
CA THR A 42 9.34 27.01 2.03
C THR A 42 7.83 26.84 1.81
N LYS A 43 7.35 27.32 0.66
CA LYS A 43 6.01 26.96 0.22
C LYS A 43 5.94 25.45 0.27
N SER A 44 5.11 24.94 1.16
CA SER A 44 4.78 23.53 1.27
C SER A 44 4.56 22.97 -0.14
N CYS A 45 5.46 22.08 -0.59
CA CYS A 45 5.27 21.30 -1.81
C CYS A 45 4.20 20.21 -1.57
N CYS A 46 3.05 20.59 -0.99
CA CYS A 46 1.91 19.71 -0.95
C CYS A 46 1.42 19.52 -2.37
N ASN A 47 1.61 18.33 -2.91
CA ASN A 47 1.08 17.96 -4.19
C ASN A 47 -0.46 18.08 -4.09
N SER A 48 -1.06 19.07 -4.73
CA SER A 48 -2.48 19.44 -4.62
C SER A 48 -3.44 18.36 -5.15
N LYS A 49 -2.91 17.20 -5.57
CA LYS A 49 -3.66 16.07 -6.13
C LYS A 49 -4.11 15.04 -5.09
N ALA A 50 -3.46 14.95 -3.92
CA ALA A 50 -3.78 13.94 -2.92
C ALA A 50 -5.21 14.09 -2.39
N LYS A 51 -5.94 12.97 -2.28
CA LYS A 51 -7.32 12.93 -1.78
C LYS A 51 -7.50 11.75 -0.82
N LEU A 52 -8.24 11.97 0.26
CA LEU A 52 -8.68 10.90 1.13
C LEU A 52 -10.01 10.32 0.61
N ASN A 53 -9.94 9.30 -0.22
CA ASN A 53 -11.10 8.56 -0.67
C ASN A 53 -11.30 7.35 0.26
N LEU A 54 -12.20 7.47 1.23
CA LEU A 54 -12.49 6.38 2.14
C LEU A 54 -13.32 5.29 1.46
N SER A 55 -12.98 4.05 1.79
CA SER A 55 -13.63 2.84 1.29
C SER A 55 -13.97 1.91 2.46
N PHE A 56 -15.00 1.10 2.29
CA PHE A 56 -15.37 0.07 3.23
C PHE A 56 -15.34 -1.31 2.59
N GLN A 57 -14.76 -2.29 3.29
CA GLN A 57 -15.04 -3.69 3.01
C GLN A 57 -16.54 -3.97 3.20
N GLU A 58 -17.08 -4.92 2.43
CA GLU A 58 -18.52 -5.24 2.40
C GLU A 58 -19.15 -5.52 3.77
N GLY A 59 -18.36 -6.05 4.70
CA GLY A 59 -18.78 -6.33 6.08
C GLY A 59 -18.77 -5.14 7.03
N THR A 60 -18.23 -3.99 6.62
CA THR A 60 -18.03 -2.81 7.48
C THR A 60 -19.31 -2.00 7.68
N PRO A 61 -20.05 -1.59 6.64
CA PRO A 61 -21.27 -0.80 6.83
C PRO A 61 -22.42 -1.68 7.35
N PRO A 62 -23.33 -1.12 8.18
CA PRO A 62 -24.56 -1.81 8.53
C PRO A 62 -25.48 -1.93 7.32
N GLY A 63 -26.41 -2.89 7.36
CA GLY A 63 -27.38 -3.20 6.32
C GLY A 63 -27.34 -4.66 5.90
N GLU A 64 -28.48 -5.20 5.52
CA GLU A 64 -28.64 -6.61 5.08
C GLU A 64 -28.40 -6.74 3.56
N SER A 65 -28.81 -5.72 2.79
CA SER A 65 -28.64 -5.66 1.34
C SER A 65 -27.52 -4.71 0.92
N LEU A 66 -26.99 -4.87 -0.32
CA LEU A 66 -26.03 -3.92 -0.89
C LEU A 66 -26.61 -2.51 -0.95
N ASN A 67 -27.90 -2.35 -1.27
CA ASN A 67 -28.53 -1.03 -1.33
C ASN A 67 -28.52 -0.32 0.02
N GLU A 68 -28.90 -1.01 1.10
CA GLU A 68 -28.87 -0.44 2.45
C GLU A 68 -27.45 -0.05 2.87
N LYS A 69 -26.46 -0.91 2.56
CA LYS A 69 -25.05 -0.62 2.81
C LYS A 69 -24.59 0.62 2.04
N PHE A 70 -24.93 0.73 0.78
CA PHE A 70 -24.56 1.88 -0.05
C PHE A 70 -25.27 3.16 0.37
N ASP A 71 -26.54 3.10 0.77
CA ASP A 71 -27.26 4.24 1.34
C ASP A 71 -26.56 4.77 2.61
N TYR A 72 -26.10 3.87 3.47
CA TYR A 72 -25.30 4.23 4.64
C TYR A 72 -23.96 4.84 4.24
N MET A 73 -23.25 4.24 3.28
CA MET A 73 -21.96 4.72 2.80
C MET A 73 -22.07 6.12 2.18
N GLU A 74 -23.06 6.38 1.36
CA GLU A 74 -23.30 7.70 0.77
C GLU A 74 -23.59 8.76 1.83
N LYS A 75 -24.42 8.43 2.82
CA LYS A 75 -24.69 9.29 3.98
C LYS A 75 -23.44 9.65 4.76
N MET A 76 -22.49 8.73 4.83
CA MET A 76 -21.19 8.94 5.47
C MET A 76 -20.13 9.58 4.54
N GLY A 77 -20.46 9.84 3.27
CA GLY A 77 -19.52 10.35 2.28
C GLY A 77 -18.40 9.37 1.94
N ILE A 78 -18.67 8.07 2.00
CA ILE A 78 -17.76 7.00 1.61
C ILE A 78 -17.94 6.76 0.11
N VAL A 79 -16.84 6.71 -0.63
CA VAL A 79 -16.84 6.65 -2.10
C VAL A 79 -16.25 5.34 -2.65
N GLY A 80 -15.70 4.49 -1.79
CA GLY A 80 -15.13 3.20 -2.16
C GLY A 80 -15.89 2.02 -1.52
N PHE A 81 -16.06 0.94 -2.28
CA PHE A 81 -16.60 -0.34 -1.83
C PHE A 81 -15.61 -1.45 -2.16
N GLU A 82 -15.33 -2.31 -1.21
CA GLU A 82 -14.37 -3.41 -1.33
C GLU A 82 -15.04 -4.74 -1.04
N PRO A 83 -15.52 -5.45 -2.08
CA PRO A 83 -16.08 -6.79 -1.92
C PRO A 83 -14.99 -7.85 -1.83
N GLY A 84 -15.34 -9.02 -1.26
CA GLY A 84 -14.50 -10.21 -1.32
C GLY A 84 -14.50 -10.86 -2.71
N GLY A 85 -13.37 -11.51 -3.07
CA GLY A 85 -13.21 -12.16 -4.37
C GLY A 85 -13.91 -13.51 -4.51
N ARG A 86 -14.21 -14.21 -3.40
CA ARG A 86 -14.86 -15.51 -3.45
C ARG A 86 -16.26 -15.42 -4.06
N GLY A 87 -16.49 -16.13 -5.17
CA GLY A 87 -17.77 -16.09 -5.88
C GLY A 87 -18.11 -14.75 -6.54
N LEU A 88 -17.15 -13.84 -6.67
CA LEU A 88 -17.36 -12.50 -7.20
C LEU A 88 -17.94 -12.51 -8.61
N LYS A 89 -17.50 -13.44 -9.45
CA LYS A 89 -17.98 -13.62 -10.82
C LYS A 89 -19.52 -13.70 -10.90
N ASP A 90 -20.13 -14.44 -9.98
CA ASP A 90 -21.59 -14.63 -9.97
C ASP A 90 -22.33 -13.41 -9.43
N ARG A 91 -21.62 -12.48 -8.78
CA ARG A 91 -22.15 -11.25 -8.14
C ARG A 91 -21.93 -9.98 -8.94
N VAL A 92 -21.21 -10.04 -10.06
CA VAL A 92 -20.90 -8.86 -10.89
C VAL A 92 -22.17 -8.09 -11.27
N GLY A 93 -23.21 -8.79 -11.71
CA GLY A 93 -24.49 -8.19 -12.11
C GLY A 93 -25.20 -7.51 -10.94
N GLU A 94 -25.27 -8.15 -9.78
CA GLU A 94 -25.87 -7.63 -8.56
C GLU A 94 -25.15 -6.34 -8.11
N ILE A 95 -23.81 -6.38 -8.05
CA ILE A 95 -23.00 -5.23 -7.62
C ILE A 95 -23.14 -4.06 -8.59
N LYS A 96 -23.08 -4.30 -9.90
CA LYS A 96 -23.29 -3.25 -10.92
C LYS A 96 -24.68 -2.60 -10.79
N GLN A 97 -25.72 -3.42 -10.58
CA GLN A 97 -27.06 -2.92 -10.39
C GLN A 97 -27.19 -2.05 -9.14
N ALA A 98 -26.63 -2.50 -8.01
CA ALA A 98 -26.67 -1.75 -6.77
C ALA A 98 -25.87 -0.44 -6.81
N LEU A 99 -24.78 -0.38 -7.59
CA LEU A 99 -23.94 0.81 -7.78
C LEU A 99 -24.51 1.80 -8.81
N ASN A 100 -25.54 1.40 -9.57
CA ASN A 100 -26.06 2.25 -10.65
C ASN A 100 -26.62 3.57 -10.13
N GLY A 101 -26.13 4.68 -10.67
CA GLY A 101 -26.51 6.04 -10.26
C GLY A 101 -25.87 6.55 -8.97
N ARG A 102 -25.02 5.76 -8.32
CA ARG A 102 -24.34 6.13 -7.07
C ARG A 102 -22.92 6.67 -7.30
N ASN A 103 -22.45 7.48 -6.36
CA ASN A 103 -21.07 7.99 -6.36
C ASN A 103 -20.09 7.05 -5.64
N ILE A 104 -20.41 5.76 -5.55
CA ILE A 104 -19.55 4.72 -4.98
C ILE A 104 -18.93 3.92 -6.13
N LYS A 105 -17.64 3.59 -6.00
CA LYS A 105 -16.90 2.76 -6.95
C LYS A 105 -16.31 1.56 -6.23
N VAL A 106 -16.07 0.48 -6.96
CA VAL A 106 -15.33 -0.67 -6.41
C VAL A 106 -13.86 -0.25 -6.28
N SER A 107 -13.36 -0.21 -5.04
CA SER A 107 -12.01 0.26 -4.71
C SER A 107 -10.95 -0.79 -5.00
N ALA A 108 -11.10 -1.97 -4.41
CA ALA A 108 -10.28 -3.15 -4.64
C ALA A 108 -11.15 -4.39 -4.41
N ILE A 109 -10.61 -5.56 -4.72
CA ILE A 109 -11.21 -6.86 -4.37
C ILE A 109 -10.32 -7.51 -3.32
N CYS A 110 -10.88 -7.79 -2.15
CA CYS A 110 -10.15 -8.39 -1.04
C CYS A 110 -10.02 -9.91 -1.21
N ALA A 111 -8.86 -10.37 -1.66
CA ALA A 111 -8.48 -11.79 -1.75
C ALA A 111 -9.59 -12.70 -2.35
N GLY A 112 -9.79 -13.90 -1.77
CA GLY A 112 -10.88 -14.81 -2.16
C GLY A 112 -10.46 -15.92 -3.12
N PHE A 113 -9.21 -15.94 -3.56
CA PHE A 113 -8.62 -17.00 -4.39
C PHE A 113 -8.40 -18.29 -3.59
N GLU A 114 -8.24 -19.39 -4.30
CA GLU A 114 -7.93 -20.71 -3.74
C GLU A 114 -6.48 -21.09 -4.05
N GLY A 115 -5.92 -22.02 -3.27
CA GLY A 115 -4.50 -22.38 -3.37
C GLY A 115 -3.58 -21.24 -2.91
N PHE A 116 -2.30 -21.32 -3.25
CA PHE A 116 -1.32 -20.25 -3.02
C PHE A 116 -0.14 -20.39 -3.98
N ILE A 117 0.40 -19.25 -4.42
CA ILE A 117 1.35 -19.23 -5.53
C ILE A 117 2.72 -19.78 -5.16
N LEU A 118 3.11 -19.74 -3.89
CA LEU A 118 4.40 -20.26 -3.42
C LEU A 118 4.33 -21.72 -2.94
N SER A 119 3.28 -22.47 -3.29
CA SER A 119 3.23 -23.92 -3.00
C SER A 119 4.36 -24.66 -3.73
N THR A 120 4.90 -25.72 -3.11
CA THR A 120 5.78 -26.67 -3.82
C THR A 120 4.99 -27.58 -4.78
N ASP A 121 3.66 -27.70 -4.58
CA ASP A 121 2.78 -28.47 -5.46
C ASP A 121 2.31 -27.64 -6.65
N PRO A 122 2.64 -28.04 -7.89
CA PRO A 122 2.20 -27.36 -9.11
C PRO A 122 0.68 -27.27 -9.26
N ALA A 123 -0.09 -28.25 -8.75
CA ALA A 123 -1.55 -28.24 -8.84
C ALA A 123 -2.16 -27.13 -7.97
N ILE A 124 -1.63 -26.91 -6.77
CA ILE A 124 -2.04 -25.83 -5.87
C ILE A 124 -1.68 -24.45 -6.47
N ARG A 125 -0.51 -24.32 -7.10
CA ARG A 125 -0.13 -23.09 -7.81
C ARG A 125 -1.05 -22.81 -8.98
N LYS A 126 -1.38 -23.85 -9.76
CA LYS A 126 -2.33 -23.71 -10.87
C LYS A 126 -3.71 -23.28 -10.39
N GLN A 127 -4.21 -23.86 -9.31
CA GLN A 127 -5.48 -23.45 -8.69
C GLN A 127 -5.46 -21.98 -8.29
N CYS A 128 -4.37 -21.49 -7.69
CA CYS A 128 -4.20 -20.09 -7.35
C CYS A 128 -4.23 -19.20 -8.60
N MET A 129 -3.51 -19.56 -9.64
CA MET A 129 -3.48 -18.81 -10.90
C MET A 129 -4.87 -18.77 -11.57
N ASP A 130 -5.56 -19.90 -11.64
CA ASP A 130 -6.86 -19.98 -12.30
C ASP A 130 -7.92 -19.16 -11.57
N THR A 131 -8.00 -19.29 -10.23
CA THR A 131 -8.98 -18.55 -9.43
C THR A 131 -8.66 -17.06 -9.38
N MET A 132 -7.38 -16.68 -9.33
CA MET A 132 -6.96 -15.28 -9.44
C MET A 132 -7.37 -14.67 -10.78
N LYS A 133 -7.17 -15.35 -11.90
CA LYS A 133 -7.60 -14.87 -13.22
C LYS A 133 -9.11 -14.68 -13.33
N GLU A 134 -9.89 -15.57 -12.73
CA GLU A 134 -11.35 -15.42 -12.66
C GLU A 134 -11.73 -14.16 -11.87
N ILE A 135 -11.15 -13.96 -10.69
CA ILE A 135 -11.40 -12.78 -9.86
C ILE A 135 -10.95 -11.49 -10.57
N ILE A 136 -9.78 -11.51 -11.22
CA ILE A 136 -9.25 -10.36 -11.97
C ILE A 136 -10.19 -9.97 -13.11
N THR A 137 -10.74 -10.94 -13.83
CA THR A 137 -11.72 -10.67 -14.89
C THR A 137 -12.97 -9.99 -14.32
N ALA A 138 -13.54 -10.51 -13.23
CA ALA A 138 -14.69 -9.92 -12.56
C ALA A 138 -14.37 -8.51 -11.98
N ALA A 139 -13.17 -8.32 -11.45
CA ALA A 139 -12.69 -7.03 -10.97
C ALA A 139 -12.63 -5.98 -12.09
N GLY A 140 -12.12 -6.36 -13.26
CA GLY A 140 -12.12 -5.50 -14.44
C GLY A 140 -13.52 -5.12 -14.89
N GLU A 141 -14.47 -6.06 -14.90
CA GLU A 141 -15.86 -5.79 -15.20
C GLU A 141 -16.54 -4.82 -14.23
N LEU A 142 -16.11 -4.82 -12.97
CA LEU A 142 -16.59 -3.92 -11.92
C LEU A 142 -15.85 -2.57 -11.91
N GLY A 143 -14.81 -2.39 -12.73
CA GLY A 143 -13.97 -1.19 -12.74
C GLY A 143 -13.15 -1.03 -11.46
N SER A 144 -12.83 -2.14 -10.78
CA SER A 144 -11.99 -2.15 -9.58
C SER A 144 -10.55 -1.74 -9.90
N THR A 145 -9.88 -1.08 -8.94
CA THR A 145 -8.47 -0.70 -9.11
C THR A 145 -7.52 -1.89 -9.05
N GLY A 146 -7.91 -3.01 -8.42
CA GLY A 146 -7.09 -4.21 -8.36
C GLY A 146 -7.65 -5.33 -7.49
N VAL A 147 -6.99 -6.48 -7.56
CA VAL A 147 -7.26 -7.67 -6.74
C VAL A 147 -6.10 -7.93 -5.80
N ILE A 148 -6.38 -7.99 -4.51
CA ILE A 148 -5.39 -8.16 -3.45
C ILE A 148 -4.99 -9.63 -3.34
N ILE A 149 -3.69 -9.88 -3.23
CA ILE A 149 -3.12 -11.22 -3.05
C ILE A 149 -1.96 -11.21 -2.07
N VAL A 150 -1.91 -12.24 -1.22
CA VAL A 150 -0.76 -12.61 -0.38
C VAL A 150 -0.09 -13.82 -1.01
N PRO A 151 1.22 -13.81 -1.31
CA PRO A 151 1.91 -14.92 -1.99
C PRO A 151 1.85 -16.25 -1.24
N ALA A 152 1.95 -16.23 0.09
CA ALA A 152 1.75 -17.36 0.99
C ALA A 152 1.59 -16.91 2.43
N PHE A 153 0.64 -17.51 3.16
CA PHE A 153 0.51 -17.38 4.61
C PHE A 153 1.42 -18.39 5.35
N ASN A 154 1.79 -18.10 6.59
CA ASN A 154 2.64 -18.99 7.40
C ASN A 154 2.11 -20.43 7.54
N GLY A 155 0.79 -20.61 7.56
CA GLY A 155 0.14 -21.92 7.65
C GLY A 155 0.04 -22.69 6.33
N GLN A 156 0.40 -22.09 5.20
CA GLN A 156 0.35 -22.73 3.88
C GLN A 156 1.65 -23.47 3.59
N VAL A 157 1.64 -24.78 3.85
CA VAL A 157 2.81 -25.66 3.71
C VAL A 157 2.45 -26.92 2.94
N PRO A 158 3.41 -27.51 2.18
CA PRO A 158 4.78 -27.04 1.99
C PRO A 158 4.88 -25.85 1.01
N ALA A 159 5.74 -24.91 1.35
CA ALA A 159 5.97 -23.70 0.55
C ALA A 159 7.42 -23.65 0.00
N LEU A 160 7.61 -22.91 -1.09
CA LEU A 160 8.94 -22.59 -1.63
C LEU A 160 9.73 -21.74 -0.62
N PRO A 161 11.05 -21.92 -0.51
CA PRO A 161 11.88 -21.19 0.45
C PRO A 161 12.03 -19.71 0.06
N HIS A 162 12.33 -18.85 1.04
CA HIS A 162 12.62 -17.44 0.80
C HIS A 162 14.05 -17.26 0.26
N ASN A 163 14.23 -17.39 -1.04
CA ASN A 163 15.51 -17.24 -1.74
C ASN A 163 15.33 -16.57 -3.12
N GLN A 164 16.44 -16.36 -3.85
CA GLN A 164 16.40 -15.70 -5.14
C GLN A 164 15.63 -16.50 -6.19
N GLU A 165 15.76 -17.82 -6.21
CA GLU A 165 15.05 -18.69 -7.15
C GLU A 165 13.52 -18.56 -7.00
N THR A 166 13.04 -18.54 -5.77
CA THR A 166 11.62 -18.32 -5.47
C THR A 166 11.18 -16.89 -5.87
N ARG A 167 12.04 -15.89 -5.68
CA ARG A 167 11.75 -14.52 -6.14
C ARG A 167 11.61 -14.47 -7.66
N ASP A 168 12.52 -15.08 -8.41
CA ASP A 168 12.48 -15.11 -9.87
C ASP A 168 11.21 -15.81 -10.36
N PHE A 169 10.89 -16.96 -9.75
CA PHE A 169 9.63 -17.68 -9.99
C PHE A 169 8.40 -16.79 -9.70
N LEU A 170 8.38 -16.09 -8.56
CA LEU A 170 7.28 -15.19 -8.22
C LEU A 170 7.12 -14.09 -9.27
N CYS A 171 8.21 -13.51 -9.74
CA CYS A 171 8.20 -12.48 -10.78
C CYS A 171 7.58 -13.01 -12.09
N GLU A 172 7.90 -14.24 -12.50
CA GLU A 172 7.30 -14.86 -13.69
C GLU A 172 5.78 -15.04 -13.54
N GLN A 173 5.34 -15.60 -12.40
CA GLN A 173 3.92 -15.85 -12.14
C GLN A 173 3.11 -14.55 -12.09
N PHE A 174 3.66 -13.51 -11.44
CA PHE A 174 2.96 -12.23 -11.35
C PHE A 174 3.06 -11.39 -12.63
N ASN A 175 4.06 -11.60 -13.46
CA ASN A 175 4.05 -11.03 -14.80
C ASN A 175 2.89 -11.60 -15.64
N GLU A 176 2.60 -12.90 -15.52
CA GLU A 176 1.45 -13.53 -16.18
C GLU A 176 0.12 -12.99 -15.64
N MET A 177 -0.06 -12.94 -14.31
CA MET A 177 -1.25 -12.35 -13.67
C MET A 177 -1.42 -10.87 -14.05
N GLY A 178 -0.34 -10.11 -14.03
CA GLY A 178 -0.32 -8.68 -14.35
C GLY A 178 -0.72 -8.41 -15.80
N ASN A 179 -0.26 -9.22 -16.74
CA ASN A 179 -0.70 -9.12 -18.13
C ASN A 179 -2.21 -9.36 -18.26
N HIS A 180 -2.75 -10.36 -17.56
CA HIS A 180 -4.18 -10.61 -17.53
C HIS A 180 -4.95 -9.45 -16.88
N ALA A 181 -4.43 -8.90 -15.79
CA ALA A 181 -5.04 -7.77 -15.09
C ALA A 181 -5.06 -6.50 -15.99
N ALA A 182 -3.95 -6.18 -16.64
CA ALA A 182 -3.86 -5.04 -17.55
C ALA A 182 -4.83 -5.17 -18.75
N GLN A 183 -5.00 -6.37 -19.30
CA GLN A 183 -5.98 -6.65 -20.37
C GLN A 183 -7.42 -6.44 -19.92
N ASN A 184 -7.72 -6.61 -18.63
CA ASN A 184 -9.02 -6.37 -18.04
C ASN A 184 -9.16 -4.95 -17.41
N GLY A 185 -8.19 -4.06 -17.61
CA GLY A 185 -8.25 -2.68 -17.10
C GLY A 185 -8.14 -2.56 -15.58
N THR A 186 -7.53 -3.54 -14.91
CA THR A 186 -7.32 -3.60 -13.47
C THR A 186 -5.88 -3.98 -13.12
N THR A 187 -5.57 -4.22 -11.85
CA THR A 187 -4.24 -4.65 -11.40
C THR A 187 -4.32 -5.84 -10.44
N VAL A 188 -3.22 -6.53 -10.22
CA VAL A 188 -3.01 -7.41 -9.08
C VAL A 188 -2.17 -6.67 -8.05
N ILE A 189 -2.56 -6.74 -6.77
CA ILE A 189 -1.99 -5.92 -5.70
C ILE A 189 -1.38 -6.83 -4.65
N PHE A 190 -0.06 -6.76 -4.47
CA PHE A 190 0.62 -7.42 -3.36
C PHE A 190 0.26 -6.78 -2.03
N GLU A 191 -0.19 -7.57 -1.08
CA GLU A 191 -0.34 -7.18 0.30
C GLU A 191 0.78 -7.78 1.16
N PRO A 192 1.69 -6.95 1.71
CA PRO A 192 2.62 -7.39 2.73
C PRO A 192 1.90 -7.51 4.08
N LEU A 193 2.05 -8.67 4.72
CA LEU A 193 1.46 -8.93 6.02
C LEU A 193 2.53 -9.01 7.13
N ASN A 194 2.10 -8.84 8.39
CA ASN A 194 2.98 -8.97 9.53
C ASN A 194 3.55 -10.39 9.67
N ARG A 195 4.66 -10.52 10.41
CA ARG A 195 5.43 -11.78 10.62
C ARG A 195 4.64 -12.92 11.25
N LYS A 196 3.52 -12.65 11.90
CA LYS A 196 2.66 -13.68 12.47
C LYS A 196 1.80 -14.35 11.40
N GLU A 197 1.59 -13.69 10.28
CA GLU A 197 0.70 -14.14 9.20
C GLU A 197 1.45 -14.54 7.94
N CYS A 198 2.55 -13.86 7.59
CA CYS A 198 3.31 -14.12 6.36
C CYS A 198 4.82 -14.22 6.63
N PHE A 199 5.46 -15.21 6.02
CA PHE A 199 6.91 -15.38 6.10
C PHE A 199 7.65 -14.72 4.93
N TYR A 200 7.00 -14.57 3.78
CA TYR A 200 7.68 -14.21 2.54
C TYR A 200 7.75 -12.69 2.30
N MET A 201 6.63 -11.97 2.43
CA MET A 201 6.53 -10.56 2.11
C MET A 201 5.88 -9.82 3.29
N ARG A 202 6.62 -8.92 3.93
CA ARG A 202 6.20 -8.31 5.19
C ARG A 202 6.20 -6.79 5.21
N GLN A 203 7.06 -6.17 4.40
CA GLN A 203 7.19 -4.71 4.34
C GLN A 203 6.69 -4.19 3.00
N VAL A 204 6.16 -2.97 2.99
CA VAL A 204 5.74 -2.29 1.76
C VAL A 204 6.92 -2.16 0.78
N ALA A 205 8.13 -1.92 1.30
CA ALA A 205 9.35 -1.88 0.49
C ALA A 205 9.67 -3.22 -0.20
N ASP A 206 9.39 -4.37 0.46
CA ASP A 206 9.58 -5.70 -0.12
C ASP A 206 8.64 -5.88 -1.33
N ALA A 207 7.35 -5.59 -1.13
CA ALA A 207 6.34 -5.67 -2.19
C ALA A 207 6.68 -4.75 -3.37
N ALA A 208 7.03 -3.51 -3.09
CA ALA A 208 7.41 -2.54 -4.11
C ALA A 208 8.68 -2.97 -4.87
N SER A 209 9.63 -3.62 -4.20
CA SER A 209 10.84 -4.13 -4.86
C SER A 209 10.51 -5.24 -5.86
N VAL A 210 9.57 -6.13 -5.53
CA VAL A 210 9.08 -7.16 -6.45
C VAL A 210 8.34 -6.52 -7.63
N CYS A 211 7.49 -5.50 -7.39
CA CYS A 211 6.83 -4.76 -8.46
C CYS A 211 7.84 -4.13 -9.44
N ARG A 212 8.95 -3.58 -8.93
CA ARG A 212 10.02 -3.01 -9.77
C ARG A 212 10.72 -4.06 -10.61
N ASP A 213 11.00 -5.24 -10.04
CA ASP A 213 11.66 -6.33 -10.77
C ASP A 213 10.75 -6.88 -11.88
N ILE A 214 9.45 -7.01 -11.62
CA ILE A 214 8.46 -7.45 -12.61
C ILE A 214 8.26 -6.39 -13.70
N ASN A 215 8.28 -5.11 -13.34
CA ASN A 215 8.10 -3.97 -14.24
C ASN A 215 6.88 -4.10 -15.18
N ASN A 216 5.73 -4.50 -14.62
CA ASN A 216 4.48 -4.72 -15.35
C ASN A 216 3.41 -3.71 -14.87
N PRO A 217 2.70 -3.00 -15.77
CA PRO A 217 1.67 -2.04 -15.38
C PRO A 217 0.49 -2.65 -14.65
N GLY A 218 0.23 -3.95 -14.82
CA GLY A 218 -0.82 -4.70 -14.13
C GLY A 218 -0.42 -5.22 -12.74
N VAL A 219 0.81 -4.91 -12.24
CA VAL A 219 1.28 -5.36 -10.92
C VAL A 219 1.55 -4.17 -10.02
N ARG A 220 0.98 -4.18 -8.84
CA ARG A 220 1.03 -3.11 -7.84
C ARG A 220 1.21 -3.68 -6.43
N CYS A 221 1.36 -2.80 -5.46
CA CYS A 221 1.39 -3.15 -4.05
C CYS A 221 0.52 -2.22 -3.22
N MET A 222 0.35 -2.57 -1.97
CA MET A 222 -0.38 -1.80 -0.98
C MET A 222 0.33 -1.76 0.36
N GLY A 223 -0.22 -1.00 1.30
CA GLY A 223 0.15 -1.07 2.70
C GLY A 223 -1.10 -1.11 3.56
N ASP A 224 -1.05 -1.91 4.62
CA ASP A 224 -2.07 -1.96 5.66
C ASP A 224 -1.50 -1.38 6.95
N PHE A 225 -2.08 -0.32 7.45
CA PHE A 225 -1.63 0.36 8.67
C PHE A 225 -1.53 -0.57 9.88
N TRP A 226 -2.37 -1.60 9.98
CA TRP A 226 -2.27 -2.56 11.07
C TRP A 226 -1.08 -3.49 10.90
N HIS A 227 -0.85 -4.06 9.71
CA HIS A 227 0.34 -4.88 9.45
C HIS A 227 1.63 -4.07 9.55
N MET A 228 1.63 -2.84 9.06
CA MET A 228 2.76 -1.90 9.15
C MET A 228 3.15 -1.58 10.59
N THR A 229 2.22 -1.59 11.54
CA THR A 229 2.51 -1.41 12.97
C THR A 229 3.55 -2.42 13.51
N TRP A 230 3.62 -3.61 12.93
CA TRP A 230 4.53 -4.68 13.35
C TRP A 230 5.82 -4.75 12.55
N GLU A 231 5.83 -4.22 11.35
CA GLU A 231 6.92 -4.45 10.38
C GLU A 231 7.65 -3.16 9.97
N GLU A 232 7.01 -1.99 10.09
CA GLU A 232 7.56 -0.73 9.63
C GLU A 232 8.00 0.15 10.80
N THR A 233 9.08 0.90 10.59
CA THR A 233 9.56 1.91 11.56
C THR A 233 8.95 3.28 11.32
N SER A 234 8.38 3.49 10.13
CA SER A 234 7.72 4.73 9.70
C SER A 234 6.70 4.44 8.61
N ASP A 235 5.43 4.75 8.86
CA ASP A 235 4.38 4.64 7.85
C ASP A 235 4.65 5.52 6.64
N MET A 236 5.15 6.75 6.86
CA MET A 236 5.52 7.66 5.78
C MET A 236 6.63 7.06 4.93
N GLY A 237 7.69 6.53 5.56
CA GLY A 237 8.78 5.87 4.85
C GLY A 237 8.32 4.64 4.05
N ALA A 238 7.42 3.84 4.62
CA ALA A 238 6.84 2.69 3.95
C ALA A 238 6.09 3.09 2.67
N PHE A 239 5.17 4.04 2.74
CA PHE A 239 4.43 4.51 1.56
C PHE A 239 5.35 5.17 0.51
N LEU A 240 6.30 6.00 0.95
CA LEU A 240 7.26 6.62 0.02
C LEU A 240 8.13 5.56 -0.70
N SER A 241 8.44 4.44 -0.04
CA SER A 241 9.19 3.33 -0.66
C SER A 241 8.43 2.65 -1.80
N ALA A 242 7.09 2.66 -1.73
CA ALA A 242 6.24 2.12 -2.79
C ALA A 242 6.19 3.04 -4.01
N GLY A 243 6.20 4.36 -3.82
CA GLY A 243 6.11 5.33 -4.92
C GLY A 243 4.87 5.08 -5.78
N ASP A 244 5.03 5.09 -7.09
CA ASP A 244 3.95 4.89 -8.07
C ASP A 244 3.35 3.48 -8.07
N TYR A 245 3.97 2.53 -7.37
CA TYR A 245 3.41 1.19 -7.22
C TYR A 245 2.32 1.10 -6.16
N LEU A 246 2.15 2.13 -5.29
CA LEU A 246 1.12 2.13 -4.26
C LEU A 246 -0.28 2.26 -4.87
N GLN A 247 -1.07 1.20 -4.79
CA GLN A 247 -2.39 1.11 -5.43
C GLN A 247 -3.54 1.15 -4.44
N HIS A 248 -3.36 0.67 -3.23
CA HIS A 248 -4.40 0.55 -2.22
C HIS A 248 -3.83 0.73 -0.82
N VAL A 249 -4.68 1.09 0.15
CA VAL A 249 -4.30 1.19 1.55
C VAL A 249 -5.42 0.59 2.40
N HIS A 250 -5.07 -0.29 3.34
CA HIS A 250 -5.98 -0.72 4.39
C HIS A 250 -5.73 0.06 5.69
N VAL A 251 -6.80 0.23 6.46
CA VAL A 251 -6.75 0.88 7.77
C VAL A 251 -7.58 0.13 8.80
N ALA A 252 -6.99 -0.07 9.98
CA ALA A 252 -7.62 -0.60 11.17
C ALA A 252 -6.96 0.02 12.40
N SER A 253 -7.53 -0.19 13.61
CA SER A 253 -6.87 0.18 14.85
C SER A 253 -5.55 -0.59 15.02
N ARG A 254 -4.56 0.07 15.64
CA ARG A 254 -3.16 -0.37 15.64
C ARG A 254 -2.89 -1.63 16.46
N LYS A 255 -3.68 -1.91 17.51
CA LYS A 255 -3.42 -3.01 18.45
C LYS A 255 -4.35 -4.20 18.23
N ARG A 256 -5.63 -3.95 18.00
CA ARG A 256 -6.68 -4.98 17.99
C ARG A 256 -7.29 -5.27 16.62
N ARG A 257 -6.86 -4.55 15.58
CA ARG A 257 -7.47 -4.63 14.24
C ARG A 257 -8.98 -4.39 14.26
N SER A 258 -9.42 -3.48 15.15
CA SER A 258 -10.79 -3.01 15.24
C SER A 258 -10.97 -1.67 14.52
N MET A 259 -12.08 -0.96 14.73
CA MET A 259 -12.31 0.33 14.08
C MET A 259 -11.22 1.34 14.47
N PRO A 260 -10.72 2.17 13.55
CA PRO A 260 -9.85 3.28 13.88
C PRO A 260 -10.41 4.15 15.00
N GLY A 261 -9.58 4.42 16.02
CA GLY A 261 -9.96 5.15 17.23
C GLY A 261 -10.30 4.25 18.44
N GLU A 262 -10.62 2.97 18.25
CA GLU A 262 -10.91 2.06 19.35
C GLU A 262 -9.67 1.71 20.20
N ASP A 263 -8.46 1.96 19.70
CA ASP A 263 -7.22 1.81 20.48
C ASP A 263 -6.71 3.15 21.05
N GLY A 264 -7.54 4.20 21.01
CA GLY A 264 -7.22 5.53 21.56
C GLY A 264 -6.02 6.17 20.88
N ASP A 265 -5.09 6.74 21.65
CA ASP A 265 -3.92 7.46 21.13
C ASP A 265 -2.96 6.62 20.28
N ALA A 266 -3.08 5.29 20.33
CA ALA A 266 -2.31 4.41 19.44
C ALA A 266 -2.75 4.55 17.98
N ASP A 267 -3.99 4.95 17.74
CA ASP A 267 -4.58 5.09 16.40
C ASP A 267 -4.22 6.45 15.79
N ASN A 268 -2.92 6.65 15.57
CA ASN A 268 -2.38 7.82 14.91
C ASN A 268 -1.87 7.45 13.51
N TYR A 269 -2.48 8.01 12.48
CA TYR A 269 -2.19 7.77 11.06
C TYR A 269 -1.54 8.98 10.37
N VAL A 270 -1.35 10.11 11.09
CA VAL A 270 -0.84 11.38 10.54
C VAL A 270 0.47 11.19 9.79
N ASN A 271 1.41 10.40 10.33
CA ASN A 271 2.70 10.13 9.68
C ASN A 271 2.53 9.42 8.33
N GLY A 272 1.65 8.41 8.26
CA GLY A 272 1.34 7.72 7.01
C GLY A 272 0.61 8.63 6.02
N PHE A 273 -0.36 9.41 6.48
CA PHE A 273 -1.08 10.36 5.63
C PHE A 273 -0.16 11.45 5.04
N LYS A 274 0.88 11.89 5.75
CA LYS A 274 1.93 12.73 5.18
C LYS A 274 2.62 12.06 4.00
N GLY A 275 2.96 10.77 4.13
CA GLY A 275 3.52 9.98 3.04
C GLY A 275 2.59 9.90 1.83
N LEU A 276 1.30 9.62 2.05
CA LEU A 276 0.29 9.59 1.00
C LEU A 276 0.14 10.96 0.30
N LYS A 277 0.12 12.05 1.06
CA LYS A 277 0.08 13.41 0.50
C LYS A 277 1.32 13.74 -0.33
N MET A 278 2.51 13.35 0.13
CA MET A 278 3.76 13.55 -0.63
C MET A 278 3.77 12.81 -1.96
N LEU A 279 3.14 11.61 -2.01
CA LEU A 279 2.96 10.85 -3.26
C LEU A 279 1.87 11.42 -4.18
N GLY A 280 1.05 12.36 -3.69
CA GLY A 280 -0.14 12.80 -4.41
C GLY A 280 -1.19 11.69 -4.53
N TYR A 281 -1.27 10.81 -3.54
CA TYR A 281 -2.15 9.64 -3.53
C TYR A 281 -3.63 10.06 -3.59
N ASP A 282 -4.35 9.55 -4.57
CA ASP A 282 -5.75 9.87 -4.86
C ASP A 282 -6.65 8.61 -4.99
N LYS A 283 -6.10 7.45 -4.58
CA LYS A 283 -6.81 6.17 -4.58
C LYS A 283 -7.52 5.96 -3.25
N TYR A 284 -7.74 4.72 -2.82
CA TYR A 284 -8.60 4.42 -1.68
C TYR A 284 -7.84 4.05 -0.42
N VAL A 285 -8.38 4.49 0.73
CA VAL A 285 -8.04 4.02 2.07
C VAL A 285 -9.26 3.26 2.60
N SER A 286 -9.16 1.95 2.69
CA SER A 286 -10.27 1.04 2.96
C SER A 286 -10.21 0.48 4.38
N PHE A 287 -11.35 0.45 5.04
CA PHE A 287 -11.48 -0.17 6.36
C PHE A 287 -11.46 -1.69 6.23
N GLU A 288 -10.41 -2.31 6.77
CA GLU A 288 -10.30 -3.76 6.94
C GLU A 288 -10.16 -4.09 8.42
N CYS A 289 -11.28 -4.11 9.14
CA CYS A 289 -11.26 -4.16 10.59
C CYS A 289 -12.50 -4.80 11.20
N GLY A 290 -12.32 -5.32 12.43
CA GLY A 290 -13.43 -5.67 13.33
C GLY A 290 -14.07 -4.43 13.95
N CYS A 291 -14.97 -4.65 14.91
CA CYS A 291 -15.59 -3.61 15.71
C CYS A 291 -15.78 -4.15 17.15
N GLN A 292 -15.32 -3.42 18.15
CA GLN A 292 -15.47 -3.80 19.57
C GLN A 292 -16.71 -3.15 20.17
N GLY A 293 -16.95 -1.87 19.85
CA GLY A 293 -18.09 -1.12 20.36
C GLY A 293 -19.35 -1.26 19.51
N ASP A 294 -20.36 -0.44 19.81
CA ASP A 294 -21.53 -0.31 18.94
C ASP A 294 -21.14 0.30 17.59
N ARG A 295 -21.33 -0.45 16.54
CA ARG A 295 -20.94 -0.06 15.17
C ARG A 295 -21.58 1.24 14.72
N ASN A 296 -22.81 1.51 15.09
CA ASN A 296 -23.51 2.72 14.72
C ASN A 296 -22.91 3.99 15.35
N THR A 297 -22.20 3.82 16.46
CA THR A 297 -21.47 4.90 17.16
C THR A 297 -20.01 4.95 16.74
N VAL A 298 -19.34 3.81 16.69
CA VAL A 298 -17.87 3.73 16.48
C VAL A 298 -17.48 4.05 15.04
N LEU A 299 -18.26 3.57 14.06
CA LEU A 299 -17.93 3.75 12.64
C LEU A 299 -17.96 5.23 12.19
N PRO A 300 -18.99 6.03 12.55
CA PRO A 300 -18.95 7.48 12.26
C PRO A 300 -17.75 8.18 12.92
N ALA A 301 -17.44 7.83 14.18
CA ALA A 301 -16.30 8.40 14.89
C ALA A 301 -14.96 8.04 14.23
N ALA A 302 -14.82 6.81 13.75
CA ALA A 302 -13.63 6.36 13.02
C ALA A 302 -13.44 7.13 11.70
N VAL A 303 -14.52 7.36 10.94
CA VAL A 303 -14.47 8.16 9.71
C VAL A 303 -14.05 9.60 10.00
N GLU A 304 -14.59 10.20 11.05
CA GLU A 304 -14.24 11.57 11.45
C GLU A 304 -12.78 11.66 11.91
N LEU A 305 -12.29 10.69 12.70
CA LEU A 305 -10.90 10.60 13.11
C LEU A 305 -9.95 10.60 11.91
N LEU A 306 -10.22 9.75 10.91
CA LEU A 306 -9.35 9.67 9.74
C LEU A 306 -9.36 10.98 8.93
N ARG A 307 -10.50 11.63 8.77
CA ARG A 307 -10.60 12.93 8.10
C ARG A 307 -9.83 14.01 8.84
N LYS A 308 -10.01 14.10 10.17
CA LYS A 308 -9.26 15.04 11.01
C LYS A 308 -7.75 14.82 10.90
N GLN A 309 -7.28 13.58 11.04
CA GLN A 309 -5.86 13.26 10.93
C GLN A 309 -5.30 13.46 9.52
N TRP A 310 -6.14 13.30 8.48
CA TRP A 310 -5.75 13.69 7.13
C TRP A 310 -5.54 15.20 7.01
N GLU A 311 -6.38 16.02 7.61
CA GLU A 311 -6.21 17.48 7.61
C GLU A 311 -4.93 17.90 8.36
N GLU A 312 -4.61 17.24 9.47
CA GLU A 312 -3.41 17.47 10.27
C GLU A 312 -2.10 17.05 9.58
N ALA A 313 -2.17 16.20 8.59
CA ALA A 313 -1.04 15.70 7.82
C ALA A 313 -0.64 16.70 6.70
#